data_6791e95aea6a764121c96c1ef29809b3
#
_entry.id   6791e95aea6a764121c96c1ef29809b3
#
_cell.length_a   1.000
_cell.length_b   1.000
_cell.length_c   1.000
_cell.angle_alpha   90.00
_cell.angle_beta   90.00
_cell.angle_gamma   90.00
#
_symmetry.space_group_name_H-M   'P 1'
#
loop_
_entity.id
_entity.type
_entity.pdbx_description
1 polymer ?
#
loop_
_entity_poly.entity_id
_entity_poly.type
_entity_poly.pdbx_seq_one_letter_code
_entity_poly.pdbx_strand_id
1 'polypeptide(L)'
;MQITDLKIILIISVILIIIDIPVLIYVNKNTYLVNFKNINNGEINFTKLKILSALLCYLIMAFGLYYFSVKEKNILNALILGFVINGIYNTTNYATLNKYSLNVAIIDTLWGPTLFTTVAYLVIRFNGGLN
;
A
#
# COMPACT_ATOMS: atom_id res chain seq x y z
N MET A 1 -17.74 -13.14 8.16
CA MET A 1 -17.45 -12.36 6.93
C MET A 1 -18.55 -12.67 5.93
N GLN A 2 -19.31 -11.67 5.52
CA GLN A 2 -20.36 -11.82 4.52
C GLN A 2 -19.76 -11.77 3.10
N ILE A 3 -20.48 -12.26 2.11
CA ILE A 3 -20.03 -12.20 0.69
C ILE A 3 -19.83 -10.74 0.24
N THR A 4 -20.63 -9.82 0.77
CA THR A 4 -20.50 -8.37 0.56
C THR A 4 -19.16 -7.83 1.07
N ASP A 5 -18.71 -8.27 2.24
CA ASP A 5 -17.42 -7.84 2.82
C ASP A 5 -16.25 -8.23 1.89
N LEU A 6 -16.29 -9.47 1.38
CA LEU A 6 -15.25 -9.96 0.48
C LEU A 6 -15.20 -9.17 -0.84
N LYS A 7 -16.35 -8.84 -1.40
CA LYS A 7 -16.43 -8.00 -2.61
C LYS A 7 -15.80 -6.62 -2.38
N ILE A 8 -16.10 -5.98 -1.25
CA ILE A 8 -15.54 -4.67 -0.90
C ILE A 8 -14.03 -4.75 -0.71
N ILE A 9 -13.52 -5.77 -0.04
CA ILE A 9 -12.07 -6.00 0.14
C ILE A 9 -11.37 -6.15 -1.23
N LEU A 10 -11.95 -6.90 -2.16
CA LEU A 10 -11.41 -7.05 -3.51
C LEU A 10 -11.40 -5.72 -4.27
N ILE A 11 -12.47 -4.93 -4.16
CA ILE A 11 -12.53 -3.58 -4.76
C ILE A 11 -11.44 -2.68 -4.19
N ILE A 12 -11.28 -2.66 -2.85
CA ILE A 12 -10.22 -1.90 -2.18
C ILE A 12 -8.84 -2.31 -2.71
N SER A 13 -8.58 -3.62 -2.81
CA SER A 13 -7.31 -4.15 -3.32
C SER A 13 -7.02 -3.65 -4.75
N VAL A 14 -8.00 -3.69 -5.63
CA VAL A 14 -7.86 -3.19 -7.01
C VAL A 14 -7.60 -1.68 -7.02
N ILE A 15 -8.31 -0.90 -6.22
CA ILE A 15 -8.12 0.56 -6.15
C ILE A 15 -6.72 0.89 -5.60
N LEU A 16 -6.26 0.19 -4.56
CA LEU A 16 -4.90 0.33 -4.05
C LEU A 16 -3.86 0.13 -5.15
N ILE A 17 -3.97 -0.97 -5.91
CA ILE A 17 -3.05 -1.28 -7.03
C ILE A 17 -3.09 -0.19 -8.10
N ILE A 18 -4.28 0.27 -8.49
CA ILE A 18 -4.45 1.28 -9.56
C ILE A 18 -3.84 2.63 -9.15
N ILE A 19 -3.90 3.00 -7.89
CA ILE A 19 -3.35 4.28 -7.41
C ILE A 19 -1.86 4.15 -7.12
N ASP A 20 -1.43 3.09 -6.47
CA ASP A 20 -0.06 2.93 -5.96
C ASP A 20 0.96 2.64 -7.07
N ILE A 21 0.68 1.71 -7.98
CA ILE A 21 1.62 1.31 -9.04
C ILE A 21 2.04 2.49 -9.92
N PRO A 22 1.13 3.36 -10.43
CA PRO A 22 1.53 4.53 -11.20
C PRO A 22 2.42 5.50 -10.44
N VAL A 23 2.18 5.70 -9.13
CA VAL A 23 3.01 6.57 -8.30
C VAL A 23 4.43 6.01 -8.14
N LEU A 24 4.55 4.71 -7.91
CA LEU A 24 5.84 4.04 -7.82
C LEU A 24 6.63 4.09 -9.13
N ILE A 25 5.96 3.87 -10.27
CA ILE A 25 6.61 3.76 -11.58
C ILE A 25 6.90 5.12 -12.21
N TYR A 26 5.99 6.10 -12.11
CA TYR A 26 6.09 7.35 -12.86
C TYR A 26 6.52 8.54 -12.00
N VAL A 27 5.98 8.68 -10.79
CA VAL A 27 6.25 9.85 -9.93
C VAL A 27 7.60 9.72 -9.25
N ASN A 28 7.90 8.56 -8.71
CA ASN A 28 9.10 8.30 -7.92
C ASN A 28 10.07 7.30 -8.58
N LYS A 29 9.98 7.13 -9.89
CA LYS A 29 10.75 6.13 -10.65
C LYS A 29 12.24 6.11 -10.28
N ASN A 30 12.89 7.27 -10.31
CA ASN A 30 14.32 7.35 -10.07
C ASN A 30 14.67 6.97 -8.62
N THR A 31 13.83 7.33 -7.67
CA THR A 31 14.07 7.07 -6.25
C THR A 31 13.86 5.59 -5.92
N TYR A 32 12.70 5.02 -6.27
CA TYR A 32 12.38 3.62 -5.98
C TYR A 32 13.19 2.64 -6.82
N LEU A 33 13.30 2.88 -8.13
CA LEU A 33 14.02 1.96 -9.03
C LEU A 33 15.51 1.87 -8.68
N VAL A 34 16.14 3.00 -8.35
CA VAL A 34 17.53 3.03 -7.91
C VAL A 34 17.70 2.28 -6.58
N ASN A 35 16.80 2.50 -5.63
CA ASN A 35 16.81 1.79 -4.35
C ASN A 35 16.67 0.26 -4.54
N PHE A 36 15.71 -0.18 -5.36
CA PHE A 36 15.52 -1.61 -5.65
C PHE A 36 16.72 -2.23 -6.36
N LYS A 37 17.32 -1.54 -7.32
CA LYS A 37 18.55 -1.99 -7.99
C LYS A 37 19.72 -2.10 -7.02
N ASN A 38 19.89 -1.14 -6.13
CA ASN A 38 20.97 -1.13 -5.14
C ASN A 38 20.84 -2.32 -4.17
N ILE A 39 19.62 -2.61 -3.70
CA ILE A 39 19.34 -3.73 -2.79
C ILE A 39 19.59 -5.07 -3.49
N ASN A 40 19.18 -5.19 -4.77
CA ASN A 40 19.25 -6.42 -5.55
C ASN A 40 20.51 -6.56 -6.42
N ASN A 41 21.57 -5.79 -6.12
CA ASN A 41 22.84 -5.81 -6.87
C ASN A 41 22.69 -5.56 -8.38
N GLY A 42 21.77 -4.67 -8.74
CA GLY A 42 21.56 -4.23 -10.12
C GLY A 42 20.45 -4.95 -10.88
N GLU A 43 19.97 -6.11 -10.41
CA GLU A 43 18.96 -6.90 -11.09
C GLU A 43 17.60 -6.87 -10.36
N ILE A 44 16.53 -6.65 -11.14
CA ILE A 44 15.16 -6.77 -10.63
C ILE A 44 14.49 -7.93 -11.37
N ASN A 45 14.42 -9.07 -10.73
CA ASN A 45 13.79 -10.27 -11.30
C ASN A 45 12.37 -10.43 -10.75
N PHE A 46 11.37 -10.32 -11.65
CA PHE A 46 9.96 -10.58 -11.34
C PHE A 46 9.61 -12.05 -11.62
N THR A 47 9.75 -12.91 -10.62
CA THR A 47 9.25 -14.27 -10.69
C THR A 47 7.74 -14.34 -10.41
N LYS A 48 7.06 -15.40 -10.89
CA LYS A 48 5.64 -15.63 -10.58
C LYS A 48 5.34 -15.58 -9.07
N LEU A 49 6.25 -16.12 -8.25
CA LEU A 49 6.10 -16.12 -6.79
C LEU A 49 6.20 -14.70 -6.20
N LYS A 50 7.10 -13.86 -6.70
CA LYS A 50 7.21 -12.47 -6.26
C LYS A 50 5.98 -11.64 -6.64
N ILE A 51 5.43 -11.88 -7.83
CA ILE A 51 4.17 -11.23 -8.26
C ILE A 51 3.01 -11.67 -7.37
N LEU A 52 2.90 -12.96 -7.09
CA LEU A 52 1.87 -13.48 -6.17
C LEU A 52 2.01 -12.90 -4.76
N SER A 53 3.23 -12.76 -4.25
CA SER A 53 3.50 -12.13 -2.95
C SER A 53 3.09 -10.65 -2.93
N ALA A 54 3.33 -9.91 -4.02
CA ALA A 54 2.87 -8.53 -4.14
C ALA A 54 1.34 -8.43 -4.15
N LEU A 55 0.65 -9.30 -4.89
CA LEU A 55 -0.82 -9.33 -4.89
C LEU A 55 -1.37 -9.69 -3.50
N LEU A 56 -0.76 -10.63 -2.81
CA LEU A 56 -1.13 -10.99 -1.43
C LEU A 56 -0.93 -9.81 -0.48
N CYS A 57 0.14 -9.03 -0.65
CA CYS A 57 0.38 -7.81 0.13
C CYS A 57 -0.80 -6.82 -0.02
N TYR A 58 -1.23 -6.53 -1.26
CA TYR A 58 -2.39 -5.65 -1.49
C TYR A 58 -3.69 -6.21 -0.92
N LEU A 59 -3.91 -7.52 -0.95
CA LEU A 59 -5.06 -8.15 -0.30
C LEU A 59 -5.04 -7.98 1.22
N ILE A 60 -3.88 -8.16 1.86
CA ILE A 60 -3.72 -7.95 3.31
C ILE A 60 -3.94 -6.49 3.67
N MET A 61 -3.38 -5.55 2.91
CA MET A 61 -3.63 -4.12 3.12
C MET A 61 -5.11 -3.77 2.96
N ALA A 62 -5.77 -4.29 1.94
CA ALA A 62 -7.20 -4.08 1.69
C ALA A 62 -8.06 -4.65 2.82
N PHE A 63 -7.73 -5.83 3.33
CA PHE A 63 -8.38 -6.43 4.49
C PHE A 63 -8.28 -5.54 5.73
N GLY A 64 -7.07 -5.07 6.05
CA GLY A 64 -6.85 -4.15 7.16
C GLY A 64 -7.62 -2.84 6.98
N LEU A 65 -7.54 -2.23 5.79
CA LEU A 65 -8.23 -0.98 5.48
C LEU A 65 -9.75 -1.12 5.58
N TYR A 66 -10.31 -2.24 5.13
CA TYR A 66 -11.73 -2.53 5.25
C TYR A 66 -12.15 -2.60 6.72
N TYR A 67 -11.52 -3.45 7.53
CA TYR A 67 -11.95 -3.69 8.90
C TYR A 67 -11.69 -2.51 9.84
N PHE A 68 -10.57 -1.83 9.71
CA PHE A 68 -10.20 -0.76 10.63
C PHE A 68 -10.73 0.61 10.24
N SER A 69 -11.10 0.83 8.98
CA SER A 69 -11.52 2.15 8.50
C SER A 69 -12.84 2.13 7.75
N VAL A 70 -12.93 1.41 6.63
CA VAL A 70 -14.07 1.49 5.70
C VAL A 70 -15.36 1.01 6.34
N LYS A 71 -15.34 -0.10 7.05
CA LYS A 71 -16.49 -0.67 7.75
C LYS A 71 -17.05 0.28 8.80
N GLU A 72 -16.16 0.95 9.53
CA GLU A 72 -16.50 1.91 10.59
C GLU A 72 -16.71 3.34 10.05
N LYS A 73 -16.54 3.55 8.74
CA LYS A 73 -16.60 4.86 8.07
C LYS A 73 -15.68 5.91 8.72
N ASN A 74 -14.53 5.49 9.24
CA ASN A 74 -13.58 6.33 9.94
C ASN A 74 -12.30 6.52 9.13
N ILE A 75 -12.18 7.68 8.47
CA ILE A 75 -11.04 8.03 7.61
C ILE A 75 -9.75 8.23 8.41
N LEU A 76 -9.84 8.71 9.67
CA LEU A 76 -8.66 8.87 10.52
C LEU A 76 -7.97 7.52 10.79
N ASN A 77 -8.74 6.46 10.95
CA ASN A 77 -8.19 5.12 11.11
C ASN A 77 -7.42 4.67 9.86
N ALA A 78 -7.84 5.07 8.65
CA ALA A 78 -7.07 4.80 7.43
C ALA A 78 -5.70 5.50 7.43
N LEU A 79 -5.67 6.77 7.84
CA LEU A 79 -4.44 7.55 7.95
C LEU A 79 -3.47 6.90 8.93
N ILE A 80 -3.96 6.55 10.13
CA ILE A 80 -3.14 5.91 11.17
C ILE A 80 -2.64 4.54 10.70
N LEU A 81 -3.51 3.73 10.10
CA LEU A 81 -3.16 2.40 9.61
C LEU A 81 -2.09 2.47 8.51
N GLY A 82 -2.25 3.39 7.55
CA GLY A 82 -1.27 3.61 6.49
C GLY A 82 0.08 4.06 7.04
N PHE A 83 0.09 4.97 8.02
CA PHE A 83 1.32 5.40 8.70
C PHE A 83 2.00 4.25 9.44
N VAL A 84 1.24 3.46 10.19
CA VAL A 84 1.79 2.32 10.97
C VAL A 84 2.38 1.26 10.05
N ILE A 85 1.66 0.84 9.01
CA ILE A 85 2.13 -0.21 8.09
C ILE A 85 3.39 0.24 7.36
N ASN A 86 3.35 1.42 6.72
CA ASN A 86 4.49 1.91 5.94
C ASN A 86 5.64 2.36 6.84
N GLY A 87 5.34 2.93 8.01
CA GLY A 87 6.35 3.29 9.00
C GLY A 87 7.13 2.09 9.49
N ILE A 88 6.46 1.01 9.92
CA ILE A 88 7.12 -0.23 10.35
C ILE A 88 7.93 -0.84 9.20
N TYR A 89 7.34 -0.96 8.00
CA TYR A 89 8.02 -1.51 6.83
C TYR A 89 9.31 -0.74 6.52
N ASN A 90 9.23 0.57 6.40
CA ASN A 90 10.36 1.40 5.99
C ASN A 90 11.44 1.54 7.07
N THR A 91 11.06 1.71 8.33
CA THR A 91 12.03 1.77 9.43
C THR A 91 12.76 0.44 9.61
N THR A 92 12.05 -0.68 9.49
CA THR A 92 12.67 -2.01 9.57
C THR A 92 13.63 -2.25 8.40
N ASN A 93 13.21 -1.93 7.17
CA ASN A 93 14.08 -2.08 5.99
C ASN A 93 15.31 -1.18 6.08
N TYR A 94 15.16 0.06 6.52
CA TYR A 94 16.29 0.98 6.70
C TYR A 94 17.26 0.48 7.78
N ALA A 95 16.76 -0.11 8.86
CA ALA A 95 17.58 -0.65 9.93
C ALA A 95 18.32 -1.94 9.54
N THR A 96 17.77 -2.75 8.65
CA THR A 96 18.28 -4.10 8.36
C THR A 96 18.96 -4.26 7.00
N LEU A 97 18.67 -3.40 6.04
CA LEU A 97 19.19 -3.48 4.67
C LEU A 97 20.23 -2.38 4.42
N ASN A 98 21.51 -2.75 4.35
CA ASN A 98 22.65 -1.82 4.21
C ASN A 98 22.55 -0.82 3.05
N LYS A 99 21.79 -1.13 2.01
CA LYS A 99 21.64 -0.28 0.81
C LYS A 99 20.25 0.33 0.67
N TYR A 100 19.42 0.26 1.71
CA TYR A 100 18.10 0.87 1.69
C TYR A 100 18.21 2.39 1.85
N SER A 101 17.58 3.14 0.95
CA SER A 101 17.66 4.60 0.94
C SER A 101 16.79 5.23 2.02
N LEU A 102 17.37 6.16 2.81
CA LEU A 102 16.63 6.95 3.78
C LEU A 102 15.55 7.81 3.10
N ASN A 103 15.84 8.36 1.91
CA ASN A 103 14.86 9.14 1.16
C ASN A 103 13.63 8.30 0.77
N VAL A 104 13.85 7.05 0.33
CA VAL A 104 12.75 6.11 0.06
C VAL A 104 11.95 5.85 1.33
N ALA A 105 12.63 5.58 2.45
CA ALA A 105 11.98 5.33 3.73
C ALA A 105 11.04 6.48 4.15
N ILE A 106 11.49 7.73 4.01
CA ILE A 106 10.71 8.91 4.37
C ILE A 106 9.52 9.10 3.40
N ILE A 107 9.79 9.08 2.09
CA ILE A 107 8.76 9.32 1.06
C ILE A 107 7.65 8.27 1.17
N ASP A 108 8.01 7.01 1.29
CA ASP A 108 7.06 5.90 1.34
C ASP A 108 6.26 5.88 2.66
N THR A 109 6.90 6.25 3.78
CA THR A 109 6.20 6.40 5.07
C THR A 109 5.15 7.52 5.03
N LEU A 110 5.37 8.58 4.25
CA LEU A 110 4.39 9.66 4.06
C LEU A 110 3.35 9.30 2.98
N TRP A 111 3.74 8.53 1.98
CA TRP A 111 2.84 8.07 0.93
C TRP A 111 1.78 7.09 1.45
N GLY A 112 2.14 6.17 2.32
CA GLY A 112 1.23 5.17 2.87
C GLY A 112 -0.06 5.73 3.47
N PRO A 113 0.00 6.66 4.44
CA PRO A 113 -1.21 7.31 4.97
C PRO A 113 -2.01 8.08 3.90
N THR A 114 -1.34 8.70 2.93
CA THR A 114 -2.01 9.39 1.81
C THR A 114 -2.80 8.40 0.94
N LEU A 115 -2.18 7.29 0.56
CA LEU A 115 -2.80 6.22 -0.23
C LEU A 115 -4.02 5.63 0.51
N PHE A 116 -3.83 5.22 1.77
CA PHE A 116 -4.88 4.58 2.56
C PHE A 116 -6.08 5.51 2.79
N THR A 117 -5.82 6.78 3.12
CA THR A 117 -6.85 7.79 3.33
C THR A 117 -7.64 8.05 2.04
N THR A 118 -6.94 8.17 0.91
CA THR A 118 -7.58 8.38 -0.40
C THR A 118 -8.48 7.21 -0.77
N VAL A 119 -7.98 5.98 -0.65
CA VAL A 119 -8.77 4.77 -0.98
C VAL A 119 -9.96 4.62 -0.05
N ALA A 120 -9.78 4.81 1.27
CA ALA A 120 -10.88 4.74 2.23
C ALA A 120 -11.96 5.78 1.92
N TYR A 121 -11.56 7.03 1.64
CA TYR A 121 -12.49 8.09 1.27
C TYR A 121 -13.31 7.73 0.03
N LEU A 122 -12.66 7.28 -1.03
CA LEU A 122 -13.34 6.88 -2.27
C LEU A 122 -14.34 5.75 -2.00
N VAL A 123 -13.92 4.69 -1.31
CA VAL A 123 -14.77 3.52 -1.07
C VAL A 123 -15.95 3.88 -0.15
N ILE A 124 -15.73 4.65 0.91
CA ILE A 124 -16.81 5.10 1.81
C ILE A 124 -17.81 5.98 1.04
N ARG A 125 -17.31 6.88 0.20
CA ARG A 125 -18.15 7.80 -0.59
C ARG A 125 -19.02 7.07 -1.60
N PHE A 126 -18.45 6.11 -2.32
CA PHE A 126 -19.16 5.36 -3.36
C PHE A 126 -20.07 4.25 -2.80
N ASN A 127 -19.65 3.56 -1.72
CA ASN A 127 -20.52 2.57 -1.05
C ASN A 127 -21.65 3.21 -0.24
N GLY A 128 -21.51 4.44 0.23
CA GLY A 128 -22.59 5.18 0.90
C GLY A 128 -23.76 5.56 -0.02
N GLY A 129 -23.60 5.43 -1.34
CA GLY A 129 -24.67 5.63 -2.33
C GLY A 129 -25.34 4.36 -2.83
N LEU A 130 -24.96 3.18 -2.31
CA LEU A 130 -25.51 1.86 -2.70
C LEU A 130 -26.39 1.23 -1.60
N ASN A 131 -26.71 1.96 -0.54
CA ASN A 131 -27.68 1.57 0.51
C ASN A 131 -28.92 2.44 0.45
#